data_98e1c1a570c26459107ce4c1bb29766c
#
_entry.id   98e1c1a570c26459107ce4c1bb29766c
#
_cell.length_a   1.000
_cell.length_b   1.000
_cell.length_c   1.000
_cell.angle_alpha   90.00
_cell.angle_beta   90.00
_cell.angle_gamma   90.00
#
_symmetry.space_group_name_H-M   'P 1'
#
loop_
_entity.id
_entity.type
_entity.pdbx_description
1 polymer ?
#
loop_
_entity_poly.entity_id
_entity_poly.type
_entity_poly.pdbx_seq_one_letter_code
_entity_poly.pdbx_strand_id
1 'polypeptide(L)'
;MHVKNMDYKVKDIGLADFGDREISLAETEMPGLMALRKEYSAQQPLKGANILGCLHMTIQTAVLIDTLVALGASVRWSSCNIFSTQDHAAAAIAKKGIPVFAWKGETEEEYWWCVKQTIEGNKDWKPNMILDDGGDLTDLMHKEYSHLLKDVKGVSEETTTGVLALNKMAEDKKLLIPAINVNDSVTKSKFDNLYGCRESLVDGIKRATDVMMSGKVAIVAGFGDVGKGSAASLRQSGARVMVTETDPICALQAAMEGYEVVVMDESIKEADIVVTATGNKDIVTADHMRMMKDRAILCNIGHFDNEIQVDALKNYKWTEIKPQVHEIELPSKKRIILLAEGRLVNLGCGTGHPSFVMSASFTNQVIAQIELWNNAGKYENKVYVLPKHLDEKVAALHLEKVGAKLTKLSKEQADYISVKQQGPFKHDSYRY
;
A
#
# COMPACT_ATOMS: atom_id res chain seq x y z
N MET A 1 -36.38 21.74 4.67
CA MET A 1 -34.95 21.49 4.96
C MET A 1 -34.26 21.22 3.64
N HIS A 2 -33.41 22.16 3.16
CA HIS A 2 -32.58 21.91 1.99
C HIS A 2 -31.58 20.83 2.36
N VAL A 3 -31.68 19.65 1.72
CA VAL A 3 -30.62 18.65 1.74
C VAL A 3 -29.41 19.37 1.11
N LYS A 4 -28.44 19.80 1.94
CA LYS A 4 -27.13 20.21 1.45
C LYS A 4 -26.65 19.04 0.58
N ASN A 5 -26.34 19.33 -0.67
CA ASN A 5 -25.72 18.37 -1.59
C ASN A 5 -24.44 17.91 -0.87
N MET A 6 -24.49 16.72 -0.25
CA MET A 6 -23.36 16.23 0.53
C MET A 6 -22.28 15.77 -0.45
N ASP A 7 -21.10 16.37 -0.36
CA ASP A 7 -19.96 16.13 -1.26
C ASP A 7 -19.20 14.84 -0.84
N TYR A 8 -19.94 13.71 -0.81
CA TYR A 8 -19.38 12.38 -0.57
C TYR A 8 -20.29 11.28 -1.11
N LYS A 9 -19.72 10.08 -1.31
CA LYS A 9 -20.49 8.84 -1.50
C LYS A 9 -19.77 7.68 -0.81
N VAL A 10 -20.42 7.10 0.18
CA VAL A 10 -19.96 5.96 0.98
C VAL A 10 -21.07 4.91 1.06
N LYS A 11 -20.73 3.69 1.48
CA LYS A 11 -21.68 2.57 1.57
C LYS A 11 -22.85 2.87 2.50
N ASP A 12 -22.54 3.28 3.71
CA ASP A 12 -23.51 3.59 4.77
C ASP A 12 -22.89 4.57 5.76
N ILE A 13 -23.42 5.79 5.79
CA ILE A 13 -22.96 6.83 6.72
C ILE A 13 -23.27 6.48 8.19
N GLY A 14 -24.22 5.59 8.44
CA GLY A 14 -24.56 5.10 9.80
C GLY A 14 -23.41 4.34 10.47
N LEU A 15 -22.41 3.89 9.71
CA LEU A 15 -21.23 3.21 10.23
C LEU A 15 -20.18 4.17 10.84
N ALA A 16 -20.39 5.49 10.75
CA ALA A 16 -19.38 6.49 11.14
C ALA A 16 -18.95 6.37 12.62
N ASP A 17 -19.88 6.14 13.56
CA ASP A 17 -19.55 6.02 14.99
C ASP A 17 -18.69 4.77 15.29
N PHE A 18 -18.87 3.70 14.52
CA PHE A 18 -18.00 2.54 14.58
C PHE A 18 -16.61 2.88 14.02
N GLY A 19 -16.56 3.56 12.88
CA GLY A 19 -15.31 4.05 12.29
C GLY A 19 -14.53 4.96 13.24
N ASP A 20 -15.17 5.92 13.90
CA ASP A 20 -14.51 6.81 14.85
C ASP A 20 -13.87 6.06 16.03
N ARG A 21 -14.50 4.99 16.53
CA ARG A 21 -13.90 4.16 17.60
C ARG A 21 -12.66 3.40 17.12
N GLU A 22 -12.69 2.84 15.90
CA GLU A 22 -11.53 2.15 15.34
C GLU A 22 -10.41 3.11 14.95
N ILE A 23 -10.73 4.32 14.45
CA ILE A 23 -9.75 5.39 14.23
C ILE A 23 -9.04 5.74 15.54
N SER A 24 -9.80 5.94 16.63
CA SER A 24 -9.23 6.23 17.95
C SER A 24 -8.31 5.11 18.44
N LEU A 25 -8.65 3.85 18.20
CA LEU A 25 -7.77 2.71 18.50
C LEU A 25 -6.49 2.74 17.64
N ALA A 26 -6.63 2.97 16.33
CA ALA A 26 -5.50 3.03 15.42
C ALA A 26 -4.52 4.18 15.78
N GLU A 27 -5.02 5.32 16.19
CA GLU A 27 -4.20 6.47 16.64
C GLU A 27 -3.24 6.08 17.77
N THR A 28 -3.65 5.17 18.68
CA THR A 28 -2.76 4.68 19.75
C THR A 28 -1.57 3.88 19.22
N GLU A 29 -1.68 3.31 18.03
CA GLU A 29 -0.66 2.51 17.36
C GLU A 29 0.06 3.24 16.22
N MET A 30 -0.26 4.53 15.99
CA MET A 30 0.31 5.33 14.89
C MET A 30 1.12 6.53 15.43
N PRO A 31 2.22 6.27 16.18
CA PRO A 31 2.95 7.29 16.90
C PRO A 31 3.57 8.37 16.01
N GLY A 32 3.99 8.03 14.80
CA GLY A 32 4.57 9.00 13.86
C GLY A 32 3.58 10.08 13.45
N LEU A 33 2.36 9.70 13.07
CA LEU A 33 1.31 10.66 12.71
C LEU A 33 0.88 11.50 13.91
N MET A 34 0.73 10.87 15.09
CA MET A 34 0.38 11.60 16.32
C MET A 34 1.47 12.60 16.71
N ALA A 35 2.75 12.25 16.55
CA ALA A 35 3.87 13.15 16.78
C ALA A 35 3.85 14.34 15.80
N LEU A 36 3.59 14.11 14.51
CA LEU A 36 3.47 15.19 13.52
C LEU A 36 2.31 16.13 13.82
N ARG A 37 1.14 15.60 14.22
CA ARG A 37 0.02 16.46 14.69
C ARG A 37 0.45 17.34 15.86
N LYS A 38 1.09 16.76 16.87
CA LYS A 38 1.57 17.51 18.06
C LYS A 38 2.61 18.56 17.68
N GLU A 39 3.52 18.25 16.76
CA GLU A 39 4.60 19.16 16.35
C GLU A 39 4.10 20.31 15.46
N TYR A 40 3.18 20.04 14.55
CA TYR A 40 2.86 20.95 13.45
C TYR A 40 1.44 21.52 13.43
N SER A 41 0.48 21.02 14.22
CA SER A 41 -0.92 21.52 14.13
C SER A 41 -1.04 23.03 14.36
N ALA A 42 -0.24 23.59 15.26
CA ALA A 42 -0.26 25.04 15.51
C ALA A 42 0.33 25.86 14.35
N GLN A 43 1.28 25.28 13.60
CA GLN A 43 1.98 25.93 12.49
C GLN A 43 1.24 25.80 11.16
N GLN A 44 0.41 24.76 11.03
CA GLN A 44 -0.34 24.41 9.83
C GLN A 44 0.49 24.45 8.54
N PRO A 45 1.54 23.65 8.40
CA PRO A 45 2.49 23.71 7.28
C PRO A 45 1.85 23.40 5.93
N LEU A 46 0.65 22.78 5.90
CA LEU A 46 -0.13 22.47 4.71
C LEU A 46 -1.29 23.45 4.47
N LYS A 47 -1.30 24.60 5.16
CA LYS A 47 -2.34 25.61 4.94
C LYS A 47 -2.38 26.05 3.47
N GLY A 48 -3.56 25.91 2.86
CA GLY A 48 -3.78 26.18 1.43
C GLY A 48 -3.47 25.03 0.48
N ALA A 49 -2.96 23.90 0.98
CA ALA A 49 -2.82 22.69 0.18
C ALA A 49 -4.21 22.04 -0.04
N ASN A 50 -4.54 21.81 -1.28
CA ASN A 50 -5.72 21.08 -1.74
C ASN A 50 -5.26 19.73 -2.29
N ILE A 51 -5.38 18.68 -1.49
CA ILE A 51 -4.80 17.37 -1.79
C ILE A 51 -5.86 16.46 -2.40
N LEU A 52 -5.62 16.01 -3.64
CA LEU A 52 -6.30 14.84 -4.20
C LEU A 52 -5.64 13.59 -3.65
N GLY A 53 -6.42 12.72 -3.00
CA GLY A 53 -5.95 11.44 -2.50
C GLY A 53 -6.61 10.27 -3.22
N CYS A 54 -5.80 9.31 -3.66
CA CYS A 54 -6.24 8.02 -4.16
C CYS A 54 -5.38 6.93 -3.51
N LEU A 55 -5.84 6.43 -2.38
CA LEU A 55 -5.16 5.40 -1.59
C LEU A 55 -6.21 4.62 -0.79
N HIS A 56 -5.95 3.34 -0.52
CA HIS A 56 -6.85 2.43 0.19
C HIS A 56 -7.59 3.10 1.35
N MET A 57 -8.92 3.20 1.28
CA MET A 57 -9.72 3.90 2.31
C MET A 57 -9.93 3.01 3.54
N THR A 58 -8.84 2.77 4.27
CA THR A 58 -8.79 2.00 5.51
C THR A 58 -8.89 2.89 6.74
N ILE A 59 -8.99 2.28 7.93
CA ILE A 59 -8.92 2.99 9.21
C ILE A 59 -7.60 3.77 9.34
N GLN A 60 -6.46 3.18 8.91
CA GLN A 60 -5.17 3.84 8.97
C GLN A 60 -5.10 5.05 8.03
N THR A 61 -5.74 4.94 6.87
CA THR A 61 -5.88 6.06 5.92
C THR A 61 -6.77 7.17 6.49
N ALA A 62 -7.79 6.83 7.26
CA ALA A 62 -8.59 7.85 7.97
C ALA A 62 -7.72 8.65 8.95
N VAL A 63 -6.78 8.00 9.66
CA VAL A 63 -5.81 8.70 10.54
C VAL A 63 -4.86 9.60 9.72
N LEU A 64 -4.43 9.16 8.53
CA LEU A 64 -3.65 9.99 7.60
C LEU A 64 -4.43 11.24 7.17
N ILE A 65 -5.67 11.07 6.72
CA ILE A 65 -6.54 12.17 6.28
C ILE A 65 -6.74 13.17 7.41
N ASP A 66 -7.11 12.69 8.61
CA ASP A 66 -7.27 13.55 9.81
C ASP A 66 -5.97 14.30 10.13
N THR A 67 -4.81 13.68 9.92
CA THR A 67 -3.51 14.31 10.12
C THR A 67 -3.27 15.43 9.09
N LEU A 68 -3.47 15.16 7.80
CA LEU A 68 -3.32 16.17 6.74
C LEU A 68 -4.23 17.38 6.99
N VAL A 69 -5.48 17.15 7.40
CA VAL A 69 -6.44 18.21 7.73
C VAL A 69 -6.02 18.98 8.98
N ALA A 70 -5.54 18.30 10.04
CA ALA A 70 -5.02 18.94 11.24
C ALA A 70 -3.81 19.84 10.94
N LEU A 71 -3.05 19.52 9.90
CA LEU A 71 -1.91 20.31 9.43
C LEU A 71 -2.30 21.43 8.44
N GLY A 72 -3.59 21.63 8.18
CA GLY A 72 -4.13 22.74 7.41
C GLY A 72 -4.52 22.44 5.96
N ALA A 73 -4.42 21.18 5.53
CA ALA A 73 -4.83 20.78 4.18
C ALA A 73 -6.36 20.70 4.03
N SER A 74 -6.84 20.93 2.81
CA SER A 74 -8.15 20.50 2.34
C SER A 74 -7.98 19.25 1.49
N VAL A 75 -8.80 18.22 1.72
CA VAL A 75 -8.59 16.88 1.15
C VAL A 75 -9.85 16.41 0.45
N ARG A 76 -9.70 15.73 -0.67
CA ARG A 76 -10.74 14.94 -1.35
C ARG A 76 -10.17 13.56 -1.65
N TRP A 77 -10.91 12.50 -1.35
CA TRP A 77 -10.34 11.14 -1.30
C TRP A 77 -11.18 10.10 -2.03
N SER A 78 -10.49 9.17 -2.73
CA SER A 78 -11.04 7.90 -3.22
C SER A 78 -10.11 6.73 -2.83
N SER A 79 -10.61 5.51 -2.93
CA SER A 79 -9.75 4.33 -2.80
C SER A 79 -9.02 4.04 -4.11
N CYS A 80 -7.86 3.41 -4.01
CA CYS A 80 -7.09 2.92 -5.16
C CYS A 80 -7.37 1.45 -5.51
N ASN A 81 -8.38 0.82 -4.87
CA ASN A 81 -8.73 -0.57 -5.10
C ASN A 81 -10.19 -0.83 -4.71
N ILE A 82 -10.91 -1.59 -5.55
CA ILE A 82 -12.35 -1.86 -5.39
C ILE A 82 -12.73 -2.69 -4.16
N PHE A 83 -11.79 -3.43 -3.55
CA PHE A 83 -12.06 -4.32 -2.41
C PHE A 83 -11.40 -3.88 -1.10
N SER A 84 -10.59 -2.82 -1.10
CA SER A 84 -9.78 -2.45 0.06
C SER A 84 -10.44 -1.50 1.03
N THR A 85 -11.51 -0.82 0.64
CA THR A 85 -12.22 0.14 1.49
C THR A 85 -12.79 -0.56 2.73
N GLN A 86 -12.59 0.05 3.90
CA GLN A 86 -13.34 -0.23 5.12
C GLN A 86 -14.48 0.78 5.20
N ASP A 87 -15.73 0.33 5.00
CA ASP A 87 -16.90 1.20 4.83
C ASP A 87 -17.11 2.14 6.02
N HIS A 88 -16.80 1.67 7.23
CA HIS A 88 -16.91 2.47 8.45
C HIS A 88 -15.80 3.55 8.55
N ALA A 89 -14.62 3.32 7.95
CA ALA A 89 -13.58 4.35 7.87
C ALA A 89 -14.02 5.48 6.91
N ALA A 90 -14.54 5.11 5.73
CA ALA A 90 -15.07 6.08 4.77
C ALA A 90 -16.23 6.89 5.37
N ALA A 91 -17.15 6.23 6.09
CA ALA A 91 -18.26 6.87 6.77
C ALA A 91 -17.81 7.86 7.85
N ALA A 92 -16.80 7.51 8.66
CA ALA A 92 -16.28 8.39 9.72
C ALA A 92 -15.70 9.67 9.14
N ILE A 93 -14.89 9.56 8.07
CA ILE A 93 -14.30 10.72 7.40
C ILE A 93 -15.36 11.58 6.71
N ALA A 94 -16.32 10.96 6.01
CA ALA A 94 -17.42 11.68 5.37
C ALA A 94 -18.30 12.44 6.39
N LYS A 95 -18.56 11.87 7.57
CA LYS A 95 -19.31 12.51 8.67
C LYS A 95 -18.63 13.76 9.20
N LYS A 96 -17.29 13.83 9.16
CA LYS A 96 -16.50 15.01 9.51
C LYS A 96 -16.58 16.12 8.46
N GLY A 97 -17.27 15.89 7.33
CA GLY A 97 -17.41 16.84 6.23
C GLY A 97 -16.24 16.83 5.25
N ILE A 98 -15.41 15.81 5.28
CA ILE A 98 -14.32 15.61 4.33
C ILE A 98 -14.85 14.80 3.16
N PRO A 99 -14.72 15.28 1.90
CA PRO A 99 -15.19 14.58 0.72
C PRO A 99 -14.50 13.23 0.52
N VAL A 100 -15.27 12.14 0.58
CA VAL A 100 -14.81 10.77 0.37
C VAL A 100 -15.76 10.06 -0.59
N PHE A 101 -15.20 9.40 -1.60
CA PHE A 101 -15.91 8.61 -2.59
C PHE A 101 -15.29 7.22 -2.60
N ALA A 102 -15.80 6.31 -1.75
CA ALA A 102 -15.26 4.95 -1.64
C ALA A 102 -16.24 4.02 -0.90
N TRP A 103 -16.32 2.76 -1.36
CA TRP A 103 -16.98 1.66 -0.63
C TRP A 103 -16.37 0.32 -1.03
N LYS A 104 -16.51 -0.68 -0.18
CA LYS A 104 -16.03 -2.03 -0.48
C LYS A 104 -16.95 -2.71 -1.50
N GLY A 105 -16.37 -3.24 -2.56
CA GLY A 105 -17.11 -3.92 -3.63
C GLY A 105 -17.63 -2.98 -4.70
N GLU A 106 -16.89 -1.92 -5.01
CA GLU A 106 -17.10 -1.11 -6.22
C GLU A 106 -16.96 -1.99 -7.47
N THR A 107 -17.72 -1.66 -8.50
CA THR A 107 -17.42 -2.11 -9.85
C THR A 107 -16.27 -1.27 -10.42
N GLU A 108 -15.66 -1.71 -11.52
CA GLU A 108 -14.60 -0.92 -12.18
C GLU A 108 -15.11 0.45 -12.65
N GLU A 109 -16.36 0.51 -13.12
CA GLU A 109 -17.00 1.78 -13.53
C GLU A 109 -17.22 2.70 -12.32
N GLU A 110 -17.66 2.16 -11.19
CA GLU A 110 -17.85 2.91 -9.95
C GLU A 110 -16.51 3.41 -9.39
N TYR A 111 -15.45 2.61 -9.48
CA TYR A 111 -14.09 3.00 -9.10
C TYR A 111 -13.64 4.25 -9.85
N TRP A 112 -13.69 4.22 -11.19
CA TRP A 112 -13.30 5.37 -12.01
C TRP A 112 -14.21 6.58 -11.79
N TRP A 113 -15.49 6.35 -11.54
CA TRP A 113 -16.39 7.42 -11.14
C TRP A 113 -15.96 8.05 -9.81
N CYS A 114 -15.60 7.26 -8.80
CA CYS A 114 -15.11 7.75 -7.50
C CYS A 114 -13.84 8.60 -7.68
N VAL A 115 -12.86 8.12 -8.44
CA VAL A 115 -11.63 8.88 -8.72
C VAL A 115 -11.96 10.23 -9.39
N LYS A 116 -12.81 10.23 -10.41
CA LYS A 116 -13.24 11.47 -11.10
C LYS A 116 -14.00 12.42 -10.19
N GLN A 117 -14.83 11.93 -9.25
CA GLN A 117 -15.54 12.78 -8.29
C GLN A 117 -14.59 13.54 -7.35
N THR A 118 -13.43 12.99 -7.02
CA THR A 118 -12.43 13.75 -6.24
C THR A 118 -11.94 14.98 -6.98
N ILE A 119 -11.85 14.92 -8.30
CA ILE A 119 -11.38 16.00 -9.17
C ILE A 119 -12.52 16.99 -9.51
N GLU A 120 -13.66 16.48 -9.93
CA GLU A 120 -14.76 17.26 -10.56
C GLU A 120 -15.86 17.66 -9.60
N GLY A 121 -16.00 16.97 -8.45
CA GLY A 121 -17.18 17.05 -7.57
C GLY A 121 -17.44 18.42 -6.96
N ASN A 122 -16.46 19.33 -6.99
CA ASN A 122 -16.62 20.70 -6.53
C ASN A 122 -15.90 21.68 -7.45
N LYS A 123 -16.64 22.52 -8.17
CA LYS A 123 -16.09 23.45 -9.17
C LYS A 123 -15.24 24.57 -8.58
N ASP A 124 -15.45 24.91 -7.31
CA ASP A 124 -14.72 25.97 -6.61
C ASP A 124 -13.45 25.44 -5.93
N TRP A 125 -13.30 24.11 -5.80
CA TRP A 125 -12.13 23.46 -5.22
C TRP A 125 -11.19 23.01 -6.34
N LYS A 126 -9.95 23.50 -6.32
CA LYS A 126 -8.93 23.14 -7.31
C LYS A 126 -7.79 22.41 -6.65
N PRO A 127 -7.38 21.24 -7.16
CA PRO A 127 -6.25 20.52 -6.64
C PRO A 127 -4.94 21.27 -6.88
N ASN A 128 -4.04 21.20 -5.90
CA ASN A 128 -2.68 21.71 -6.04
C ASN A 128 -1.62 20.78 -5.44
N MET A 129 -2.06 19.61 -4.95
CA MET A 129 -1.23 18.50 -4.47
C MET A 129 -1.91 17.17 -4.82
N ILE A 130 -1.10 16.11 -5.00
CA ILE A 130 -1.58 14.74 -5.23
C ILE A 130 -0.90 13.80 -4.23
N LEU A 131 -1.68 12.87 -3.67
CA LEU A 131 -1.21 11.71 -2.92
C LEU A 131 -1.82 10.47 -3.58
N ASP A 132 -0.99 9.60 -4.15
CA ASP A 132 -1.41 8.48 -4.98
C ASP A 132 -0.83 7.16 -4.51
N ASP A 133 -1.51 6.08 -4.85
CA ASP A 133 -1.10 4.71 -4.57
C ASP A 133 -1.40 3.82 -5.78
N GLY A 134 -0.38 3.54 -6.56
CA GLY A 134 -0.45 2.75 -7.79
C GLY A 134 -0.45 3.57 -9.08
N GLY A 135 -0.59 4.91 -8.98
CA GLY A 135 -0.43 5.83 -10.11
C GLY A 135 -1.68 6.09 -10.93
N ASP A 136 -2.83 5.50 -10.62
CA ASP A 136 -4.06 5.65 -11.41
C ASP A 136 -4.57 7.09 -11.44
N LEU A 137 -4.61 7.76 -10.29
CA LEU A 137 -5.00 9.17 -10.21
C LEU A 137 -4.02 10.06 -10.96
N THR A 138 -2.73 9.82 -10.79
CA THR A 138 -1.67 10.59 -11.46
C THR A 138 -1.73 10.44 -12.98
N ASP A 139 -1.93 9.22 -13.46
CA ASP A 139 -2.08 8.93 -14.89
C ASP A 139 -3.33 9.60 -15.46
N LEU A 140 -4.45 9.50 -14.77
CA LEU A 140 -5.71 10.17 -15.14
C LEU A 140 -5.53 11.69 -15.21
N MET A 141 -4.85 12.29 -14.23
CA MET A 141 -4.56 13.73 -14.21
C MET A 141 -3.71 14.16 -15.39
N HIS A 142 -2.73 13.36 -15.79
CA HIS A 142 -1.90 13.67 -16.97
C HIS A 142 -2.65 13.50 -18.29
N LYS A 143 -3.53 12.51 -18.40
CA LYS A 143 -4.25 12.21 -19.64
C LYS A 143 -5.48 13.09 -19.88
N GLU A 144 -6.32 13.22 -18.84
CA GLU A 144 -7.63 13.88 -19.00
C GLU A 144 -7.68 15.30 -18.37
N TYR A 145 -6.85 15.57 -17.35
CA TYR A 145 -6.90 16.83 -16.57
C TYR A 145 -5.57 17.59 -16.57
N SER A 146 -4.74 17.42 -17.60
CA SER A 146 -3.41 18.06 -17.70
C SER A 146 -3.42 19.57 -17.52
N HIS A 147 -4.53 20.23 -17.87
CA HIS A 147 -4.72 21.67 -17.69
C HIS A 147 -4.73 22.11 -16.20
N LEU A 148 -5.02 21.19 -15.26
CA LEU A 148 -4.98 21.47 -13.82
C LEU A 148 -3.56 21.30 -13.24
N LEU A 149 -2.69 20.52 -13.89
CA LEU A 149 -1.35 20.20 -13.38
C LEU A 149 -0.43 21.41 -13.24
N LYS A 150 -0.71 22.51 -13.96
CA LYS A 150 0.05 23.78 -13.82
C LYS A 150 0.00 24.37 -12.40
N ASP A 151 -1.05 24.07 -11.65
CA ASP A 151 -1.26 24.56 -10.28
C ASP A 151 -0.85 23.50 -9.22
N VAL A 152 -0.55 22.26 -9.67
CA VAL A 152 -0.14 21.14 -8.81
C VAL A 152 1.36 21.21 -8.54
N LYS A 153 1.75 21.28 -7.25
CA LYS A 153 3.14 21.39 -6.82
C LYS A 153 3.88 20.06 -6.83
N GLY A 154 3.17 18.94 -6.81
CA GLY A 154 3.78 17.62 -6.92
C GLY A 154 2.86 16.49 -6.45
N VAL A 155 3.36 15.27 -6.60
CA VAL A 155 2.73 14.02 -6.17
C VAL A 155 3.65 13.26 -5.21
N SER A 156 3.08 12.63 -4.18
CA SER A 156 3.74 11.59 -3.41
C SER A 156 3.10 10.24 -3.72
N GLU A 157 3.94 9.25 -4.04
CA GLU A 157 3.51 7.91 -4.48
C GLU A 157 3.87 6.86 -3.44
N GLU A 158 2.88 6.03 -3.09
CA GLU A 158 2.97 5.05 -2.00
C GLU A 158 3.65 3.74 -2.41
N THR A 159 3.45 3.25 -3.65
CA THR A 159 3.76 1.87 -3.98
C THR A 159 4.67 1.69 -5.20
N THR A 160 5.36 0.55 -5.24
CA THR A 160 6.31 0.20 -6.31
C THR A 160 5.73 0.36 -7.71
N THR A 161 4.49 -0.04 -7.93
CA THR A 161 3.85 0.00 -9.26
C THR A 161 3.65 1.43 -9.75
N GLY A 162 3.20 2.32 -8.87
CA GLY A 162 3.07 3.74 -9.20
C GLY A 162 4.43 4.40 -9.43
N VAL A 163 5.45 4.02 -8.64
CA VAL A 163 6.82 4.49 -8.86
C VAL A 163 7.36 4.08 -10.24
N LEU A 164 7.10 2.85 -10.67
CA LEU A 164 7.47 2.39 -12.01
C LEU A 164 6.78 3.21 -13.11
N ALA A 165 5.50 3.51 -12.93
CA ALA A 165 4.75 4.36 -13.86
C ALA A 165 5.33 5.79 -13.91
N LEU A 166 5.62 6.39 -12.76
CA LEU A 166 6.22 7.73 -12.66
C LEU A 166 7.60 7.78 -13.31
N ASN A 167 8.46 6.79 -13.07
CA ASN A 167 9.78 6.71 -13.69
C ASN A 167 9.65 6.62 -15.22
N LYS A 168 8.74 5.78 -15.71
CA LYS A 168 8.48 5.69 -17.16
C LYS A 168 7.99 7.01 -17.74
N MET A 169 7.07 7.71 -17.04
CA MET A 169 6.61 9.03 -17.48
C MET A 169 7.75 10.05 -17.50
N ALA A 170 8.67 9.98 -16.53
CA ALA A 170 9.84 10.87 -16.47
C ALA A 170 10.83 10.57 -17.62
N GLU A 171 11.13 9.29 -17.89
CA GLU A 171 11.96 8.86 -19.03
C GLU A 171 11.36 9.29 -20.37
N ASP A 172 10.05 9.13 -20.55
CA ASP A 172 9.30 9.54 -21.73
C ASP A 172 9.12 11.08 -21.83
N LYS A 173 9.61 11.84 -20.83
CA LYS A 173 9.42 13.31 -20.70
C LYS A 173 7.93 13.75 -20.68
N LYS A 174 7.08 12.91 -20.12
CA LYS A 174 5.63 13.13 -19.97
C LYS A 174 5.23 13.53 -18.55
N LEU A 175 6.12 13.38 -17.57
CA LEU A 175 5.85 13.79 -16.19
C LEU A 175 5.84 15.32 -16.11
N LEU A 176 4.68 15.90 -15.78
CA LEU A 176 4.46 17.34 -15.78
C LEU A 176 4.61 18.01 -14.41
N ILE A 177 4.83 17.22 -13.37
CA ILE A 177 4.96 17.67 -11.97
C ILE A 177 6.09 16.92 -11.26
N PRO A 178 6.70 17.48 -10.20
CA PRO A 178 7.63 16.74 -9.36
C PRO A 178 6.95 15.56 -8.67
N ALA A 179 7.67 14.47 -8.46
CA ALA A 179 7.18 13.31 -7.74
C ALA A 179 8.13 12.91 -6.62
N ILE A 180 7.60 12.62 -5.41
CA ILE A 180 8.34 11.96 -4.34
C ILE A 180 7.90 10.49 -4.28
N ASN A 181 8.85 9.62 -4.52
CA ASN A 181 8.73 8.18 -4.33
C ASN A 181 8.85 7.86 -2.85
N VAL A 182 7.71 7.73 -2.17
CA VAL A 182 7.65 7.34 -0.76
C VAL A 182 7.95 5.86 -0.57
N ASN A 183 7.61 5.02 -1.57
CA ASN A 183 7.85 3.57 -1.47
C ASN A 183 9.31 3.23 -1.17
N ASP A 184 10.27 3.96 -1.74
CA ASP A 184 11.70 3.66 -1.59
C ASP A 184 12.35 4.36 -0.39
N SER A 185 11.61 5.13 0.40
CA SER A 185 12.04 5.49 1.76
C SER A 185 12.28 4.20 2.55
N VAL A 186 13.41 4.12 3.27
CA VAL A 186 13.77 2.90 4.01
C VAL A 186 12.71 2.54 5.05
N THR A 187 12.21 3.55 5.76
CA THR A 187 11.13 3.40 6.76
C THR A 187 9.77 3.05 6.14
N LYS A 188 9.64 3.07 4.81
CA LYS A 188 8.48 2.52 4.10
C LYS A 188 8.78 1.12 3.58
N SER A 189 9.70 0.95 2.64
CA SER A 189 9.91 -0.32 1.94
C SER A 189 10.37 -1.45 2.86
N LYS A 190 11.26 -1.16 3.82
CA LYS A 190 11.77 -2.17 4.77
C LYS A 190 10.85 -2.40 5.97
N PHE A 191 9.76 -1.65 6.08
CA PHE A 191 8.74 -1.78 7.14
C PHE A 191 7.40 -2.23 6.59
N ASP A 192 6.76 -1.43 5.75
CA ASP A 192 5.47 -1.72 5.13
C ASP A 192 5.53 -2.98 4.26
N ASN A 193 6.36 -2.95 3.21
CA ASN A 193 6.41 -4.06 2.27
C ASN A 193 6.90 -5.35 2.94
N LEU A 194 7.80 -5.26 3.91
CA LEU A 194 8.36 -6.42 4.62
C LEU A 194 7.49 -6.84 5.82
N TYR A 195 7.44 -6.01 6.86
CA TYR A 195 6.74 -6.35 8.10
C TYR A 195 5.22 -6.32 7.95
N GLY A 196 4.69 -5.41 7.12
CA GLY A 196 3.27 -5.36 6.81
C GLY A 196 2.77 -6.65 6.17
N CYS A 197 3.47 -7.16 5.16
CA CYS A 197 3.13 -8.45 4.54
C CYS A 197 3.36 -9.63 5.49
N ARG A 198 4.36 -9.54 6.37
CA ARG A 198 4.63 -10.55 7.39
C ARG A 198 3.46 -10.74 8.35
N GLU A 199 2.78 -9.66 8.73
CA GLU A 199 1.60 -9.71 9.60
C GLU A 199 0.32 -10.03 8.81
N SER A 200 0.13 -9.44 7.64
CA SER A 200 -1.18 -9.41 6.97
C SER A 200 -1.44 -10.56 6.00
N LEU A 201 -0.41 -11.24 5.45
CA LEU A 201 -0.64 -12.33 4.50
C LEU A 201 -1.42 -13.49 5.13
N VAL A 202 -0.89 -14.05 6.20
CA VAL A 202 -1.52 -15.21 6.87
C VAL A 202 -2.83 -14.80 7.52
N ASP A 203 -2.97 -13.56 8.01
CA ASP A 203 -4.25 -13.03 8.50
C ASP A 203 -5.32 -13.07 7.40
N GLY A 204 -5.02 -12.57 6.19
CA GLY A 204 -5.94 -12.62 5.05
C GLY A 204 -6.33 -14.04 4.65
N ILE A 205 -5.35 -14.95 4.53
CA ILE A 205 -5.62 -16.36 4.18
C ILE A 205 -6.47 -17.04 5.26
N LYS A 206 -6.17 -16.83 6.54
CA LYS A 206 -6.94 -17.42 7.64
C LYS A 206 -8.38 -16.91 7.70
N ARG A 207 -8.58 -15.61 7.59
CA ARG A 207 -9.94 -15.03 7.54
C ARG A 207 -10.74 -15.57 6.36
N ALA A 208 -10.09 -15.77 5.22
CA ALA A 208 -10.73 -16.32 4.02
C ALA A 208 -11.12 -17.79 4.19
N THR A 209 -10.26 -18.62 4.78
CA THR A 209 -10.34 -20.09 4.62
C THR A 209 -10.37 -20.88 5.92
N ASP A 210 -10.00 -20.28 7.05
CA ASP A 210 -9.77 -20.97 8.34
C ASP A 210 -8.78 -22.16 8.25
N VAL A 211 -7.95 -22.18 7.19
CA VAL A 211 -6.99 -23.26 6.94
C VAL A 211 -5.83 -23.17 7.93
N MET A 212 -5.46 -24.32 8.49
CA MET A 212 -4.24 -24.43 9.29
C MET A 212 -3.00 -24.34 8.39
N MET A 213 -2.11 -23.39 8.67
CA MET A 213 -0.87 -23.19 7.90
C MET A 213 0.16 -24.31 8.19
N SER A 214 0.21 -24.78 9.44
CA SER A 214 1.21 -25.76 9.88
C SER A 214 1.17 -27.02 9.03
N GLY A 215 2.34 -27.44 8.53
CA GLY A 215 2.49 -28.61 7.67
C GLY A 215 2.12 -28.42 6.19
N LYS A 216 1.50 -27.32 5.81
CA LYS A 216 1.21 -27.01 4.40
C LYS A 216 2.49 -26.75 3.61
N VAL A 217 2.49 -27.10 2.34
CA VAL A 217 3.51 -26.68 1.38
C VAL A 217 3.02 -25.39 0.73
N ALA A 218 3.82 -24.34 0.84
CA ALA A 218 3.51 -23.05 0.27
C ALA A 218 4.59 -22.60 -0.72
N ILE A 219 4.20 -22.06 -1.87
CA ILE A 219 5.09 -21.37 -2.80
C ILE A 219 4.83 -19.88 -2.70
N VAL A 220 5.91 -19.11 -2.52
CA VAL A 220 5.90 -17.65 -2.65
C VAL A 220 6.68 -17.29 -3.91
N ALA A 221 6.01 -16.69 -4.87
CA ALA A 221 6.63 -16.19 -6.09
C ALA A 221 7.14 -14.76 -5.87
N GLY A 222 8.47 -14.59 -5.92
CA GLY A 222 9.18 -13.35 -5.64
C GLY A 222 9.78 -13.32 -4.23
N PHE A 223 11.01 -12.78 -4.11
CA PHE A 223 11.72 -12.61 -2.84
C PHE A 223 12.30 -11.18 -2.68
N GLY A 224 11.57 -10.18 -3.22
CA GLY A 224 11.71 -8.77 -2.83
C GLY A 224 11.17 -8.55 -1.40
N ASP A 225 10.99 -7.31 -0.97
CA ASP A 225 10.54 -7.03 0.41
C ASP A 225 9.18 -7.67 0.72
N VAL A 226 8.22 -7.60 -0.20
CA VAL A 226 6.90 -8.25 -0.06
C VAL A 226 7.04 -9.77 0.03
N GLY A 227 7.83 -10.37 -0.86
CA GLY A 227 8.06 -11.83 -0.87
C GLY A 227 8.76 -12.31 0.39
N LYS A 228 9.77 -11.58 0.88
CA LYS A 228 10.47 -11.87 2.16
C LYS A 228 9.51 -11.87 3.34
N GLY A 229 8.67 -10.83 3.44
CA GLY A 229 7.64 -10.75 4.48
C GLY A 229 6.66 -11.90 4.39
N SER A 230 6.17 -12.19 3.19
CA SER A 230 5.21 -13.26 2.90
C SER A 230 5.76 -14.66 3.23
N ALA A 231 6.98 -14.95 2.80
CA ALA A 231 7.64 -16.22 3.09
C ALA A 231 7.86 -16.41 4.61
N ALA A 232 8.29 -15.34 5.29
CA ALA A 232 8.45 -15.36 6.75
C ALA A 232 7.13 -15.57 7.48
N SER A 233 6.04 -14.93 7.04
CA SER A 233 4.67 -15.10 7.58
C SER A 233 4.23 -16.56 7.57
N LEU A 234 4.35 -17.20 6.42
CA LEU A 234 3.99 -18.61 6.22
C LEU A 234 4.88 -19.54 7.04
N ARG A 235 6.20 -19.33 7.02
CA ARG A 235 7.16 -20.16 7.78
C ARG A 235 6.93 -20.05 9.30
N GLN A 236 6.69 -18.85 9.81
CA GLN A 236 6.39 -18.64 11.24
C GLN A 236 5.09 -19.33 11.67
N SER A 237 4.14 -19.46 10.76
CA SER A 237 2.90 -20.20 10.99
C SER A 237 3.05 -21.73 10.81
N GLY A 238 4.27 -22.23 10.54
CA GLY A 238 4.58 -23.64 10.44
C GLY A 238 4.43 -24.25 9.05
N ALA A 239 4.27 -23.46 8.01
CA ALA A 239 4.30 -23.94 6.63
C ALA A 239 5.72 -24.29 6.16
N ARG A 240 5.83 -25.25 5.26
CA ARG A 240 7.04 -25.54 4.49
C ARG A 240 7.04 -24.65 3.26
N VAL A 241 7.96 -23.69 3.21
CA VAL A 241 7.94 -22.62 2.21
C VAL A 241 9.01 -22.85 1.15
N MET A 242 8.59 -22.84 -0.11
CA MET A 242 9.44 -22.75 -1.31
C MET A 242 9.30 -21.35 -1.89
N VAL A 243 10.34 -20.87 -2.55
CA VAL A 243 10.39 -19.54 -3.18
C VAL A 243 10.74 -19.69 -4.65
N THR A 244 10.06 -18.93 -5.53
CA THR A 244 10.51 -18.76 -6.91
C THR A 244 11.06 -17.36 -7.10
N GLU A 245 12.18 -17.20 -7.82
CA GLU A 245 12.83 -15.90 -8.01
C GLU A 245 13.61 -15.86 -9.31
N THR A 246 13.67 -14.70 -9.94
CA THR A 246 14.45 -14.45 -11.17
C THR A 246 15.74 -13.69 -10.90
N ASP A 247 15.78 -12.86 -9.85
CA ASP A 247 16.97 -12.13 -9.44
C ASP A 247 17.91 -13.05 -8.66
N PRO A 248 19.15 -13.28 -9.14
CA PRO A 248 20.11 -14.18 -8.49
C PRO A 248 20.52 -13.71 -7.09
N ILE A 249 20.48 -12.41 -6.79
CA ILE A 249 20.78 -11.88 -5.45
C ILE A 249 19.66 -12.24 -4.50
N CYS A 250 18.40 -11.99 -4.87
CA CYS A 250 17.23 -12.35 -4.07
C CYS A 250 17.10 -13.87 -3.89
N ALA A 251 17.37 -14.64 -4.93
CA ALA A 251 17.39 -16.10 -4.87
C ALA A 251 18.45 -16.62 -3.88
N LEU A 252 19.66 -16.05 -3.93
CA LEU A 252 20.72 -16.40 -2.99
C LEU A 252 20.35 -16.02 -1.54
N GLN A 253 19.73 -14.85 -1.33
CA GLN A 253 19.23 -14.46 -0.01
C GLN A 253 18.19 -15.46 0.51
N ALA A 254 17.24 -15.88 -0.34
CA ALA A 254 16.24 -16.88 0.04
C ALA A 254 16.89 -18.20 0.48
N ALA A 255 17.87 -18.69 -0.29
CA ALA A 255 18.61 -19.90 0.03
C ALA A 255 19.40 -19.75 1.36
N MET A 256 20.05 -18.60 1.58
CA MET A 256 20.77 -18.33 2.83
C MET A 256 19.85 -18.25 4.06
N GLU A 257 18.61 -17.82 3.87
CA GLU A 257 17.57 -17.83 4.91
C GLU A 257 16.94 -19.22 5.13
N GLY A 258 17.37 -20.24 4.36
CA GLY A 258 16.92 -21.63 4.50
C GLY A 258 15.60 -21.94 3.78
N TYR A 259 15.24 -21.16 2.78
CA TYR A 259 14.15 -21.51 1.87
C TYR A 259 14.68 -22.37 0.71
N GLU A 260 13.86 -23.29 0.25
CA GLU A 260 14.10 -23.98 -1.01
C GLU A 260 13.74 -23.06 -2.17
N VAL A 261 14.71 -22.77 -3.06
CA VAL A 261 14.48 -21.94 -4.24
C VAL A 261 14.22 -22.88 -5.42
N VAL A 262 13.04 -22.73 -6.02
CA VAL A 262 12.49 -23.67 -7.00
C VAL A 262 12.00 -22.96 -8.28
N VAL A 263 11.66 -23.75 -9.29
CA VAL A 263 10.98 -23.27 -10.51
C VAL A 263 9.49 -23.61 -10.41
N MET A 264 8.63 -22.65 -10.76
CA MET A 264 7.17 -22.79 -10.65
C MET A 264 6.64 -24.01 -11.39
N ASP A 265 7.05 -24.21 -12.66
CA ASP A 265 6.61 -25.32 -13.52
C ASP A 265 6.83 -26.70 -12.89
N GLU A 266 7.88 -26.85 -12.11
CA GLU A 266 8.25 -28.14 -11.50
C GLU A 266 7.54 -28.39 -10.18
N SER A 267 7.30 -27.33 -9.39
CA SER A 267 6.97 -27.42 -7.97
C SER A 267 5.51 -27.10 -7.65
N ILE A 268 4.77 -26.41 -8.53
CA ILE A 268 3.38 -25.97 -8.25
C ILE A 268 2.43 -27.13 -7.91
N LYS A 269 2.68 -28.32 -8.48
CA LYS A 269 1.91 -29.54 -8.19
C LYS A 269 2.03 -30.04 -6.74
N GLU A 270 3.02 -29.57 -6.01
CA GLU A 270 3.27 -29.94 -4.60
C GLU A 270 2.65 -28.93 -3.63
N ALA A 271 2.27 -27.75 -4.11
CA ALA A 271 1.80 -26.66 -3.28
C ALA A 271 0.35 -26.86 -2.81
N ASP A 272 0.10 -26.58 -1.53
CA ASP A 272 -1.23 -26.40 -0.96
C ASP A 272 -1.67 -24.95 -1.01
N ILE A 273 -0.68 -24.02 -0.99
CA ILE A 273 -0.89 -22.57 -1.05
C ILE A 273 0.12 -21.97 -2.03
N VAL A 274 -0.36 -21.13 -2.94
CA VAL A 274 0.48 -20.36 -3.88
C VAL A 274 0.18 -18.87 -3.68
N VAL A 275 1.24 -18.11 -3.45
CA VAL A 275 1.18 -16.65 -3.23
C VAL A 275 2.06 -15.95 -4.25
N THR A 276 1.51 -15.01 -5.01
CA THR A 276 2.29 -14.16 -5.92
C THR A 276 2.65 -12.82 -5.26
N ALA A 277 3.89 -12.37 -5.44
CA ALA A 277 4.46 -11.19 -4.79
C ALA A 277 5.58 -10.55 -5.64
N THR A 278 5.44 -10.58 -6.97
CA THR A 278 6.51 -10.20 -7.90
C THR A 278 6.38 -8.78 -8.45
N GLY A 279 5.17 -8.21 -8.43
CA GLY A 279 4.87 -6.97 -9.15
C GLY A 279 4.94 -7.09 -10.68
N ASN A 280 4.98 -8.30 -11.21
CA ASN A 280 5.03 -8.60 -12.64
C ASN A 280 3.67 -9.17 -13.10
N LYS A 281 3.60 -9.75 -14.28
CA LYS A 281 2.39 -10.33 -14.83
C LYS A 281 2.57 -11.81 -15.18
N ASP A 282 1.45 -12.54 -15.27
CA ASP A 282 1.40 -13.92 -15.76
C ASP A 282 2.34 -14.88 -15.00
N ILE A 283 2.51 -14.69 -13.71
CA ILE A 283 3.37 -15.51 -12.84
C ILE A 283 2.72 -16.88 -12.61
N VAL A 284 1.41 -16.90 -12.36
CA VAL A 284 0.62 -18.14 -12.32
C VAL A 284 -0.28 -18.18 -13.54
N THR A 285 0.10 -19.02 -14.50
CA THR A 285 -0.61 -19.21 -15.77
C THR A 285 -1.74 -20.21 -15.66
N ALA A 286 -2.57 -20.30 -16.73
CA ALA A 286 -3.60 -21.32 -16.84
C ALA A 286 -3.03 -22.76 -16.76
N ASP A 287 -1.83 -23.00 -17.31
CA ASP A 287 -1.16 -24.30 -17.22
C ASP A 287 -0.73 -24.62 -15.79
N HIS A 288 -0.18 -23.65 -15.07
CA HIS A 288 0.13 -23.78 -13.65
C HIS A 288 -1.11 -24.16 -12.85
N MET A 289 -2.24 -23.48 -13.06
CA MET A 289 -3.48 -23.75 -12.33
C MET A 289 -4.03 -25.17 -12.60
N ARG A 290 -3.86 -25.71 -13.83
CA ARG A 290 -4.22 -27.10 -14.12
C ARG A 290 -3.35 -28.12 -13.39
N MET A 291 -2.11 -27.79 -13.08
CA MET A 291 -1.18 -28.66 -12.35
C MET A 291 -1.39 -28.62 -10.83
N MET A 292 -2.00 -27.59 -10.28
CA MET A 292 -2.23 -27.44 -8.83
C MET A 292 -2.99 -28.64 -8.25
N LYS A 293 -2.84 -28.86 -6.95
CA LYS A 293 -3.65 -29.82 -6.19
C LYS A 293 -5.12 -29.44 -6.21
N ASP A 294 -6.01 -30.42 -6.06
CA ASP A 294 -7.42 -30.15 -5.81
C ASP A 294 -7.57 -29.32 -4.54
N ARG A 295 -8.31 -28.22 -4.63
CA ARG A 295 -8.54 -27.23 -3.58
C ARG A 295 -7.28 -26.55 -3.02
N ALA A 296 -6.21 -26.49 -3.79
CA ALA A 296 -5.10 -25.62 -3.45
C ALA A 296 -5.56 -24.16 -3.44
N ILE A 297 -5.00 -23.39 -2.52
CA ILE A 297 -5.30 -21.96 -2.34
C ILE A 297 -4.36 -21.17 -3.23
N LEU A 298 -4.93 -20.27 -4.02
CA LEU A 298 -4.22 -19.35 -4.89
C LEU A 298 -4.58 -17.90 -4.52
N CYS A 299 -3.57 -17.10 -4.23
CA CYS A 299 -3.76 -15.69 -3.89
C CYS A 299 -2.58 -14.83 -4.32
N ASN A 300 -2.83 -13.53 -4.40
CA ASN A 300 -1.86 -12.51 -4.71
C ASN A 300 -1.74 -11.51 -3.55
N ILE A 301 -0.55 -11.02 -3.29
CA ILE A 301 -0.28 -9.92 -2.36
C ILE A 301 0.48 -8.77 -3.06
N GLY A 302 0.73 -8.88 -4.36
CA GLY A 302 1.19 -7.78 -5.21
C GLY A 302 0.06 -6.76 -5.46
N HIS A 303 0.44 -5.54 -5.84
CA HIS A 303 -0.52 -4.43 -5.94
C HIS A 303 -1.65 -4.68 -6.96
N PHE A 304 -1.33 -5.20 -8.16
CA PHE A 304 -2.30 -5.46 -9.21
C PHE A 304 -2.67 -6.95 -9.34
N ASP A 305 -3.78 -7.21 -10.01
CA ASP A 305 -4.40 -8.52 -10.18
C ASP A 305 -3.87 -9.31 -11.41
N ASN A 306 -2.87 -8.81 -12.10
CA ASN A 306 -2.33 -9.39 -13.33
C ASN A 306 -1.23 -10.46 -13.12
N GLU A 307 -0.80 -10.69 -11.89
CA GLU A 307 0.18 -11.76 -11.58
C GLU A 307 -0.42 -13.16 -11.79
N ILE A 308 -1.72 -13.31 -11.61
CA ILE A 308 -2.47 -14.53 -11.84
C ILE A 308 -3.31 -14.36 -13.11
N GLN A 309 -3.25 -15.30 -14.05
CA GLN A 309 -4.07 -15.29 -15.26
C GLN A 309 -5.54 -15.60 -14.96
N VAL A 310 -6.20 -14.75 -14.17
CA VAL A 310 -7.61 -14.92 -13.77
C VAL A 310 -8.54 -14.93 -14.98
N ASP A 311 -8.22 -14.16 -16.01
CA ASP A 311 -8.98 -14.12 -17.25
C ASP A 311 -9.13 -15.49 -17.94
N ALA A 312 -8.15 -16.36 -17.78
CA ALA A 312 -8.20 -17.73 -18.29
C ALA A 312 -9.27 -18.59 -17.59
N LEU A 313 -9.77 -18.15 -16.44
CA LEU A 313 -10.77 -18.86 -15.64
C LEU A 313 -12.20 -18.37 -15.90
N LYS A 314 -12.41 -17.30 -16.68
CA LYS A 314 -13.74 -16.66 -16.88
C LYS A 314 -14.82 -17.61 -17.37
N ASN A 315 -14.45 -18.61 -18.18
CA ASN A 315 -15.39 -19.57 -18.76
C ASN A 315 -15.58 -20.83 -17.89
N TYR A 316 -14.94 -20.91 -16.74
CA TYR A 316 -15.09 -22.04 -15.82
C TYR A 316 -16.24 -21.80 -14.82
N LYS A 317 -16.63 -22.83 -14.11
CA LYS A 317 -17.66 -22.70 -13.08
C LYS A 317 -17.05 -22.10 -11.82
N TRP A 318 -17.50 -20.91 -11.48
CA TRP A 318 -17.19 -20.23 -10.22
C TRP A 318 -18.31 -20.47 -9.20
N THR A 319 -17.90 -20.77 -7.99
CA THR A 319 -18.81 -20.89 -6.85
C THR A 319 -18.27 -19.97 -5.75
N GLU A 320 -18.99 -18.90 -5.43
CA GLU A 320 -18.65 -18.07 -4.28
C GLU A 320 -18.98 -18.85 -3.01
N ILE A 321 -17.96 -19.10 -2.19
CA ILE A 321 -18.10 -19.77 -0.88
C ILE A 321 -18.53 -18.73 0.17
N LYS A 322 -17.89 -17.59 0.14
CA LYS A 322 -18.20 -16.37 0.90
C LYS A 322 -17.53 -15.19 0.19
N PRO A 323 -17.83 -13.94 0.54
CA PRO A 323 -17.24 -12.78 -0.13
C PRO A 323 -15.72 -12.89 -0.26
N GLN A 324 -15.20 -12.69 -1.46
CA GLN A 324 -13.79 -12.76 -1.83
C GLN A 324 -13.14 -14.16 -1.77
N VAL A 325 -13.94 -15.23 -1.65
CA VAL A 325 -13.46 -16.61 -1.64
C VAL A 325 -14.22 -17.41 -2.68
N HIS A 326 -13.57 -17.79 -3.76
CA HIS A 326 -14.17 -18.50 -4.88
C HIS A 326 -13.56 -19.88 -5.08
N GLU A 327 -14.42 -20.91 -5.18
CA GLU A 327 -14.02 -22.23 -5.69
C GLU A 327 -14.25 -22.25 -7.20
N ILE A 328 -13.22 -22.59 -7.98
CA ILE A 328 -13.26 -22.63 -9.45
C ILE A 328 -13.04 -24.07 -9.91
N GLU A 329 -14.04 -24.66 -10.61
CA GLU A 329 -13.95 -26.00 -11.15
C GLU A 329 -13.23 -25.99 -12.50
N LEU A 330 -12.08 -26.66 -12.57
CA LEU A 330 -11.30 -26.83 -13.78
C LEU A 330 -11.88 -27.93 -14.68
N PRO A 331 -11.55 -27.98 -15.98
CA PRO A 331 -12.02 -29.03 -16.90
C PRO A 331 -11.70 -30.46 -16.44
N SER A 332 -10.62 -30.64 -15.70
CA SER A 332 -10.22 -31.92 -15.10
C SER A 332 -11.07 -32.36 -13.90
N LYS A 333 -12.07 -31.57 -13.49
CA LYS A 333 -12.86 -31.71 -12.27
C LYS A 333 -12.10 -31.40 -10.98
N LYS A 334 -10.81 -31.08 -11.03
CA LYS A 334 -10.13 -30.45 -9.90
C LYS A 334 -10.69 -29.05 -9.67
N ARG A 335 -10.58 -28.59 -8.45
CA ARG A 335 -11.01 -27.25 -8.03
C ARG A 335 -9.84 -26.49 -7.44
N ILE A 336 -9.80 -25.20 -7.61
CA ILE A 336 -8.87 -24.31 -6.95
C ILE A 336 -9.66 -23.29 -6.12
N ILE A 337 -9.06 -22.82 -5.03
CA ILE A 337 -9.62 -21.76 -4.18
C ILE A 337 -8.87 -20.47 -4.51
N LEU A 338 -9.54 -19.58 -5.23
CA LEU A 338 -8.99 -18.25 -5.57
C LEU A 338 -9.48 -17.22 -4.54
N LEU A 339 -8.54 -16.47 -3.96
CA LEU A 339 -8.84 -15.44 -2.98
C LEU A 339 -8.78 -14.04 -3.61
N ALA A 340 -9.70 -13.18 -3.19
CA ALA A 340 -9.82 -11.79 -3.63
C ALA A 340 -9.79 -11.60 -5.16
N GLU A 341 -10.26 -12.63 -5.90
CA GLU A 341 -10.25 -12.64 -7.37
C GLU A 341 -8.88 -12.34 -7.99
N GLY A 342 -7.78 -12.72 -7.30
CA GLY A 342 -6.42 -12.43 -7.71
C GLY A 342 -5.88 -11.05 -7.32
N ARG A 343 -6.69 -10.23 -6.65
CA ARG A 343 -6.27 -8.94 -6.07
C ARG A 343 -5.59 -9.13 -4.73
N LEU A 344 -5.21 -8.03 -4.07
CA LEU A 344 -4.55 -8.02 -2.75
C LEU A 344 -5.33 -8.83 -1.70
N VAL A 345 -4.82 -10.01 -1.34
CA VAL A 345 -5.48 -10.93 -0.40
C VAL A 345 -5.61 -10.34 1.01
N ASN A 346 -4.60 -9.60 1.46
CA ASN A 346 -4.58 -8.99 2.79
C ASN A 346 -5.63 -7.89 2.98
N LEU A 347 -5.99 -7.18 1.92
CA LEU A 347 -7.05 -6.15 1.92
C LEU A 347 -8.40 -6.70 1.47
N GLY A 348 -8.43 -7.58 0.48
CA GLY A 348 -9.67 -8.20 -0.02
C GLY A 348 -10.29 -9.13 1.02
N CYS A 349 -9.49 -9.99 1.64
CA CYS A 349 -9.94 -10.98 2.62
C CYS A 349 -9.68 -10.59 4.08
N GLY A 350 -8.90 -9.53 4.32
CA GLY A 350 -8.56 -9.03 5.64
C GLY A 350 -8.76 -7.53 5.77
N THR A 351 -7.98 -6.91 6.63
CA THR A 351 -7.99 -5.46 6.91
C THR A 351 -6.68 -4.75 6.56
N GLY A 352 -5.78 -5.45 5.86
CA GLY A 352 -4.49 -4.92 5.42
C GLY A 352 -3.41 -4.94 6.51
N HIS A 353 -2.45 -4.05 6.37
CA HIS A 353 -1.31 -3.94 7.28
C HIS A 353 -1.71 -3.34 8.63
N PRO A 354 -1.02 -3.73 9.73
CA PRO A 354 -1.29 -3.21 11.05
C PRO A 354 -0.95 -1.72 11.17
N SER A 355 -1.64 -1.03 12.10
CA SER A 355 -1.56 0.42 12.27
C SER A 355 -0.14 0.94 12.50
N PHE A 356 0.69 0.24 13.28
CA PHE A 356 2.07 0.66 13.55
C PHE A 356 2.92 0.71 12.27
N VAL A 357 2.79 -0.28 11.39
CA VAL A 357 3.49 -0.31 10.10
C VAL A 357 3.02 0.82 9.20
N MET A 358 1.70 1.01 9.11
CA MET A 358 1.13 2.10 8.30
C MET A 358 1.45 3.48 8.87
N SER A 359 1.70 3.59 10.18
CA SER A 359 2.24 4.83 10.76
C SER A 359 3.57 5.24 10.12
N ALA A 360 4.49 4.29 9.87
CA ALA A 360 5.76 4.59 9.23
C ALA A 360 5.54 5.10 7.79
N SER A 361 4.74 4.37 6.98
CA SER A 361 4.41 4.76 5.60
C SER A 361 3.73 6.12 5.53
N PHE A 362 2.71 6.33 6.35
CA PHE A 362 1.92 7.57 6.29
C PHE A 362 2.62 8.77 6.91
N THR A 363 3.54 8.56 7.85
CA THR A 363 4.43 9.62 8.32
C THR A 363 5.34 10.09 7.18
N ASN A 364 5.87 9.17 6.36
CA ASN A 364 6.59 9.51 5.13
C ASN A 364 5.70 10.31 4.16
N GLN A 365 4.43 9.91 3.97
CA GLN A 365 3.49 10.64 3.09
C GLN A 365 3.27 12.07 3.57
N VAL A 366 2.99 12.27 4.84
CA VAL A 366 2.79 13.62 5.41
C VAL A 366 4.03 14.47 5.25
N ILE A 367 5.22 13.92 5.52
CA ILE A 367 6.50 14.64 5.35
C ILE A 367 6.73 14.96 3.87
N ALA A 368 6.44 14.04 2.94
CA ALA A 368 6.56 14.28 1.52
C ALA A 368 5.62 15.40 1.03
N GLN A 369 4.38 15.40 1.51
CA GLN A 369 3.43 16.48 1.20
C GLN A 369 3.91 17.84 1.75
N ILE A 370 4.43 17.89 2.97
CA ILE A 370 5.01 19.11 3.55
C ILE A 370 6.21 19.58 2.73
N GLU A 371 7.11 18.66 2.34
CA GLU A 371 8.31 18.97 1.56
C GLU A 371 7.95 19.54 0.19
N LEU A 372 7.05 18.87 -0.55
CA LEU A 372 6.60 19.34 -1.85
C LEU A 372 5.86 20.68 -1.76
N TRP A 373 4.99 20.85 -0.76
CA TRP A 373 4.20 22.06 -0.59
C TRP A 373 5.06 23.30 -0.32
N ASN A 374 6.02 23.17 0.61
CA ASN A 374 6.82 24.31 1.06
C ASN A 374 8.08 24.56 0.20
N ASN A 375 8.53 23.57 -0.56
CA ASN A 375 9.77 23.63 -1.32
C ASN A 375 9.58 23.36 -2.83
N ALA A 376 8.39 23.54 -3.37
CA ALA A 376 8.05 23.22 -4.77
C ALA A 376 9.07 23.76 -5.80
N GLY A 377 9.59 24.97 -5.58
CA GLY A 377 10.57 25.58 -6.48
C GLY A 377 11.97 24.92 -6.50
N LYS A 378 12.20 23.95 -5.63
CA LYS A 378 13.48 23.18 -5.58
C LYS A 378 13.44 21.91 -6.42
N TYR A 379 12.26 21.48 -6.86
CA TYR A 379 12.05 20.21 -7.53
C TYR A 379 11.70 20.42 -9.00
N GLU A 380 12.46 19.79 -9.88
CA GLU A 380 12.12 19.64 -11.29
C GLU A 380 11.08 18.51 -11.46
N ASN A 381 10.50 18.41 -12.66
CA ASN A 381 9.56 17.33 -13.01
C ASN A 381 10.30 15.97 -13.15
N LYS A 382 10.74 15.44 -12.04
CA LYS A 382 11.48 14.18 -11.89
C LYS A 382 10.97 13.41 -10.67
N VAL A 383 11.39 12.16 -10.56
CA VAL A 383 11.11 11.32 -9.39
C VAL A 383 12.26 11.44 -8.39
N TYR A 384 11.94 11.74 -7.15
CA TYR A 384 12.86 11.90 -6.04
C TYR A 384 12.51 10.95 -4.90
N VAL A 385 13.49 10.60 -4.09
CA VAL A 385 13.29 9.94 -2.79
C VAL A 385 13.42 10.99 -1.69
N LEU A 386 12.72 10.81 -0.58
CA LEU A 386 12.87 11.71 0.57
C LEU A 386 14.33 11.79 1.03
N PRO A 387 14.81 12.99 1.37
CA PRO A 387 16.14 13.15 1.96
C PRO A 387 16.35 12.27 3.19
N LYS A 388 17.52 11.66 3.31
CA LYS A 388 17.82 10.66 4.36
C LYS A 388 17.51 11.14 5.78
N HIS A 389 17.76 12.41 6.09
CA HIS A 389 17.46 12.96 7.42
C HIS A 389 15.96 12.97 7.75
N LEU A 390 15.09 13.06 6.73
CA LEU A 390 13.64 12.95 6.88
C LEU A 390 13.20 11.50 7.09
N ASP A 391 13.81 10.57 6.38
CA ASP A 391 13.57 9.12 6.58
C ASP A 391 14.02 8.68 8.01
N GLU A 392 15.19 9.15 8.46
CA GLU A 392 15.65 8.93 9.84
C GLU A 392 14.72 9.59 10.87
N LYS A 393 14.13 10.76 10.58
CA LYS A 393 13.11 11.38 11.42
C LYS A 393 11.88 10.48 11.58
N VAL A 394 11.41 9.88 10.49
CA VAL A 394 10.29 8.92 10.55
C VAL A 394 10.61 7.79 11.52
N ALA A 395 11.79 7.15 11.38
CA ALA A 395 12.19 6.08 12.29
C ALA A 395 12.23 6.56 13.76
N ALA A 396 12.83 7.70 14.01
CA ALA A 396 12.97 8.25 15.35
C ALA A 396 11.63 8.48 16.06
N LEU A 397 10.60 8.93 15.32
CA LEU A 397 9.25 9.16 15.86
C LEU A 397 8.54 7.85 16.31
N HIS A 398 9.04 6.68 15.90
CA HIS A 398 8.45 5.38 16.23
C HIS A 398 9.16 4.65 17.39
N LEU A 399 10.40 5.05 17.72
CA LEU A 399 11.26 4.30 18.66
C LEU A 399 10.68 4.24 20.07
N GLU A 400 10.12 5.33 20.57
CA GLU A 400 9.57 5.40 21.92
C GLU A 400 8.44 4.39 22.11
N LYS A 401 7.56 4.24 21.10
CA LYS A 401 6.40 3.31 21.15
C LYS A 401 6.82 1.87 21.33
N VAL A 402 7.97 1.48 20.77
CA VAL A 402 8.53 0.11 20.89
C VAL A 402 9.57 0.00 22.02
N GLY A 403 9.73 1.02 22.84
CA GLY A 403 10.67 1.03 23.96
C GLY A 403 12.14 1.05 23.56
N ALA A 404 12.45 1.39 22.31
CA ALA A 404 13.83 1.43 21.82
C ALA A 404 14.54 2.72 22.24
N LYS A 405 15.81 2.60 22.62
CA LYS A 405 16.66 3.72 23.03
C LYS A 405 17.91 3.78 22.15
N LEU A 406 18.17 4.93 21.56
CA LEU A 406 19.36 5.13 20.72
C LEU A 406 20.59 5.40 21.57
N THR A 407 21.72 4.81 21.21
CA THR A 407 23.04 5.19 21.67
C THR A 407 23.42 6.53 21.02
N LYS A 408 23.98 7.45 21.82
CA LYS A 408 24.47 8.74 21.34
C LYS A 408 25.96 8.62 20.97
N LEU A 409 26.33 9.11 19.80
CA LEU A 409 27.74 9.21 19.40
C LEU A 409 28.46 10.30 20.20
N SER A 410 29.69 10.01 20.64
CA SER A 410 30.61 11.09 21.04
C SER A 410 31.06 11.88 19.80
N LYS A 411 31.66 13.05 20.04
CA LYS A 411 32.21 13.83 18.93
C LYS A 411 33.31 13.04 18.22
N GLU A 412 34.22 12.41 18.99
CA GLU A 412 35.32 11.60 18.46
C GLU A 412 34.81 10.41 17.62
N GLN A 413 33.72 9.76 18.06
CA GLN A 413 33.08 8.67 17.32
C GLN A 413 32.48 9.17 16.00
N ALA A 414 31.75 10.29 16.04
CA ALA A 414 31.15 10.89 14.87
C ALA A 414 32.22 11.35 13.84
N ASP A 415 33.29 12.00 14.32
CA ASP A 415 34.43 12.43 13.50
C ASP A 415 35.14 11.23 12.87
N TYR A 416 35.35 10.12 13.62
CA TYR A 416 35.99 8.91 13.13
C TYR A 416 35.26 8.25 11.95
N ILE A 417 33.92 8.21 11.99
CA ILE A 417 33.10 7.67 10.91
C ILE A 417 32.60 8.72 9.92
N SER A 418 33.06 9.97 10.05
CA SER A 418 32.73 11.09 9.15
C SER A 418 31.23 11.37 9.02
N VAL A 419 30.49 11.33 10.13
CA VAL A 419 29.07 11.71 10.21
C VAL A 419 28.87 12.83 11.24
N LYS A 420 27.68 13.45 11.19
CA LYS A 420 27.27 14.38 12.26
C LYS A 420 26.78 13.59 13.48
N GLN A 421 26.97 14.10 14.71
CA GLN A 421 26.47 13.45 15.94
C GLN A 421 24.95 13.20 15.92
N GLN A 422 24.20 14.02 15.20
CA GLN A 422 22.73 13.93 15.08
C GLN A 422 22.27 13.26 13.77
N GLY A 423 23.18 12.73 12.98
CA GLY A 423 22.88 12.12 11.68
C GLY A 423 22.90 13.12 10.50
N PRO A 424 22.65 12.65 9.30
CA PRO A 424 22.40 11.25 8.94
C PRO A 424 23.58 10.32 9.30
N PHE A 425 23.22 9.12 9.82
CA PHE A 425 24.24 8.18 10.36
C PHE A 425 24.86 7.28 9.30
N LYS A 426 24.28 7.25 8.10
CA LYS A 426 24.79 6.48 6.95
C LYS A 426 24.86 7.35 5.71
N HIS A 427 25.78 7.04 4.82
CA HIS A 427 25.86 7.68 3.51
C HIS A 427 24.63 7.34 2.65
N ASP A 428 24.28 8.20 1.68
CA ASP A 428 23.08 8.02 0.83
C ASP A 428 23.12 6.72 0.00
N SER A 429 24.34 6.23 -0.31
CA SER A 429 24.52 4.95 -1.00
C SER A 429 24.36 3.70 -0.12
N TYR A 430 24.19 3.86 1.20
CA TYR A 430 24.03 2.71 2.09
C TYR A 430 22.73 1.95 1.78
N ARG A 431 22.84 0.63 1.72
CA ARG A 431 21.69 -0.29 1.53
C ARG A 431 21.39 -0.96 2.86
N TYR A 432 20.15 -0.78 3.38
CA TYR A 432 19.66 -1.38 4.61
C TYR A 432 19.25 -2.84 4.39
#